data_8971f666cc74310949ebb4c5816374d1
#
_entry.id   8971f666cc74310949ebb4c5816374d1
#
_cell.length_a   1.000
_cell.length_b   1.000
_cell.length_c   1.000
_cell.angle_alpha   90.00
_cell.angle_beta   90.00
_cell.angle_gamma   90.00
#
_symmetry.space_group_name_H-M   'P 1'
#
loop_
_entity.id
_entity.type
_entity.pdbx_description
1 polymer ?
#
loop_
_entity_poly.entity_id
_entity_poly.type
_entity_poly.pdbx_seq_one_letter_code
_entity_poly.pdbx_strand_id
1 'polypeptide(L)'
;MTTTSDLISRRCKPCEGGVAPLEADAARELMAALHADWRIGADGKSIARLFSFAGYHRTMSFVNAVAWIADSEGHHPDLNVGYGKVNVLYMTHAIGGLSDNDFICAAKIDRLLD
;
A
#
# COMPACT_ATOMS: atom_id res chain seq x y z
N MET A 1 -6.48 -9.43 16.36
CA MET A 1 -6.77 -9.18 14.93
C MET A 1 -6.51 -7.71 14.61
N THR A 2 -5.75 -7.42 13.56
CA THR A 2 -5.50 -6.05 13.13
C THR A 2 -6.68 -5.57 12.27
N THR A 3 -7.17 -4.37 12.56
CA THR A 3 -8.28 -3.75 11.81
C THR A 3 -7.76 -2.65 10.88
N THR A 4 -8.61 -2.20 9.97
CA THR A 4 -8.32 -1.04 9.12
C THR A 4 -8.02 0.19 9.97
N SER A 5 -8.80 0.45 11.00
CA SER A 5 -8.57 1.58 11.92
C SER A 5 -7.22 1.49 12.62
N ASP A 6 -6.81 0.29 13.01
CA ASP A 6 -5.49 0.07 13.63
C ASP A 6 -4.38 0.49 12.66
N LEU A 7 -4.45 0.06 11.39
CA LEU A 7 -3.45 0.39 10.40
C LEU A 7 -3.40 1.90 10.12
N ILE A 8 -4.55 2.54 9.94
CA ILE A 8 -4.63 3.97 9.65
C ILE A 8 -4.04 4.80 10.80
N SER A 9 -4.19 4.34 12.04
CA SER A 9 -3.67 5.06 13.22
C SER A 9 -2.17 4.92 13.41
N ARG A 10 -1.52 3.98 12.71
CA ARG A 10 -0.09 3.74 12.84
C ARG A 10 0.71 4.64 11.92
N ARG A 11 1.99 4.80 12.28
CA ARG A 11 2.98 5.49 11.44
C ARG A 11 3.98 4.44 10.95
N CYS A 12 4.44 4.62 9.71
CA CYS A 12 5.51 3.78 9.18
C CYS A 12 6.80 4.01 9.97
N LYS A 13 7.58 2.96 10.12
CA LYS A 13 8.89 3.00 10.76
C LYS A 13 9.96 2.84 9.69
N PRO A 14 11.15 3.42 9.88
CA PRO A 14 12.25 3.16 8.96
C PRO A 14 12.51 1.65 8.86
N CYS A 15 12.61 1.13 7.62
CA CYS A 15 12.95 -0.25 7.38
C CYS A 15 14.43 -0.34 7.08
N GLU A 16 15.16 -1.04 7.95
CA GLU A 16 16.59 -1.30 7.76
C GLU A 16 16.78 -2.69 7.19
N GLY A 17 17.80 -2.86 6.39
CA GLY A 17 18.17 -4.18 5.89
C GLY A 17 18.51 -5.14 7.03
N GLY A 18 18.27 -6.43 6.82
CA GLY A 18 18.50 -7.46 7.82
C GLY A 18 17.30 -7.83 8.66
N VAL A 19 16.19 -7.07 8.57
CA VAL A 19 14.92 -7.45 9.18
C VAL A 19 14.22 -8.44 8.25
N ALA A 20 13.65 -9.51 8.83
CA ALA A 20 12.95 -10.50 8.02
C ALA A 20 11.63 -9.94 7.49
N PRO A 21 11.25 -10.23 6.23
CA PRO A 21 9.94 -9.90 5.70
C PRO A 21 8.83 -10.62 6.49
N LEU A 22 7.62 -10.08 6.40
CA LEU A 22 6.45 -10.77 6.96
C LEU A 22 6.28 -12.14 6.29
N GLU A 23 5.95 -13.13 7.10
CA GLU A 23 5.60 -14.45 6.59
C GLU A 23 4.18 -14.45 6.02
N ALA A 24 3.87 -15.47 5.20
CA ALA A 24 2.61 -15.54 4.47
C ALA A 24 1.37 -15.43 5.36
N ASP A 25 1.38 -16.04 6.53
CA ASP A 25 0.24 -16.01 7.44
C ASP A 25 0.02 -14.61 8.03
N ALA A 26 1.10 -13.93 8.43
CA ALA A 26 1.02 -12.57 8.94
C ALA A 26 0.55 -11.60 7.84
N ALA A 27 1.05 -11.75 6.61
CA ALA A 27 0.62 -10.93 5.49
C ALA A 27 -0.87 -11.14 5.18
N ARG A 28 -1.35 -12.38 5.20
CA ARG A 28 -2.78 -12.68 4.97
C ARG A 28 -3.68 -12.06 6.04
N GLU A 29 -3.26 -12.07 7.29
CA GLU A 29 -4.00 -11.42 8.36
C GLU A 29 -4.15 -9.92 8.10
N LEU A 30 -3.06 -9.26 7.70
CA LEU A 30 -3.09 -7.83 7.40
C LEU A 30 -3.89 -7.52 6.13
N MET A 31 -3.87 -8.40 5.14
CA MET A 31 -4.70 -8.25 3.93
C MET A 31 -6.19 -8.18 4.26
N ALA A 32 -6.63 -8.89 5.27
CA ALA A 32 -8.04 -8.85 5.69
C ALA A 32 -8.47 -7.48 6.21
N ALA A 33 -7.53 -6.63 6.62
CA ALA A 33 -7.79 -5.26 7.07
C ALA A 33 -7.81 -4.25 5.92
N LEU A 34 -7.50 -4.66 4.69
CA LEU A 34 -7.49 -3.81 3.51
C LEU A 34 -8.74 -4.03 2.67
N HIS A 35 -8.98 -3.12 1.73
CA HIS A 35 -10.03 -3.30 0.72
C HIS A 35 -9.79 -4.62 -0.06
N ALA A 36 -10.87 -5.27 -0.44
CA ALA A 36 -10.84 -6.58 -1.06
C ALA A 36 -10.09 -6.61 -2.41
N ASP A 37 -9.91 -5.47 -3.05
CA ASP A 37 -9.22 -5.39 -4.35
C ASP A 37 -7.70 -5.44 -4.25
N TRP A 38 -7.13 -5.32 -3.05
CA TRP A 38 -5.70 -5.53 -2.88
C TRP A 38 -5.34 -7.00 -3.08
N ARG A 39 -4.25 -7.26 -3.76
CA ARG A 39 -3.76 -8.62 -4.03
C ARG A 39 -2.30 -8.74 -3.65
N ILE A 40 -1.95 -9.91 -3.12
CA ILE A 40 -0.54 -10.27 -2.87
C ILE A 40 0.04 -10.76 -4.20
N GLY A 41 1.25 -10.30 -4.53
CA GLY A 41 1.96 -10.77 -5.71
C GLY A 41 2.26 -12.27 -5.66
N ALA A 42 2.51 -12.88 -6.82
CA ALA A 42 2.72 -14.32 -6.93
C ALA A 42 3.90 -14.82 -6.09
N ASP A 43 4.93 -13.96 -5.89
CA ASP A 43 6.09 -14.28 -5.08
C ASP A 43 5.91 -13.96 -3.59
N GLY A 44 4.76 -13.42 -3.19
CA GLY A 44 4.49 -13.03 -1.81
C GLY A 44 5.22 -11.79 -1.33
N LYS A 45 5.90 -11.06 -2.22
CA LYS A 45 6.81 -9.96 -1.84
C LYS A 45 6.21 -8.57 -2.02
N SER A 46 5.01 -8.47 -2.58
CA SER A 46 4.36 -7.19 -2.85
C SER A 46 2.87 -7.30 -2.68
N ILE A 47 2.21 -6.13 -2.52
CA ILE A 47 0.76 -6.01 -2.63
C ILE A 47 0.45 -4.96 -3.68
N ALA A 48 -0.66 -5.12 -4.40
CA ALA A 48 -1.06 -4.19 -5.43
C ALA A 48 -2.58 -4.06 -5.50
N ARG A 49 -3.03 -2.86 -5.90
CA ARG A 49 -4.44 -2.59 -6.18
C ARG A 49 -4.54 -1.69 -7.40
N LEU A 50 -5.43 -2.03 -8.32
CA LEU A 50 -5.75 -1.19 -9.47
C LEU A 50 -6.95 -0.30 -9.12
N PHE A 51 -6.77 1.02 -9.26
CA PHE A 51 -7.81 2.01 -9.06
C PHE A 51 -8.27 2.55 -10.41
N SER A 52 -9.58 2.76 -10.58
CA SER A 52 -10.15 3.28 -11.83
C SER A 52 -10.94 4.54 -11.55
N PHE A 53 -10.82 5.54 -12.44
CA PHE A 53 -11.45 6.84 -12.31
C PHE A 53 -12.03 7.29 -13.63
N ALA A 54 -13.00 8.20 -13.57
CA ALA A 54 -13.65 8.75 -14.76
C ALA A 54 -12.87 9.96 -15.29
N GLY A 55 -11.65 9.76 -15.77
CA GLY A 55 -10.89 10.79 -16.45
C GLY A 55 -9.58 11.18 -15.81
N TYR A 56 -8.80 11.95 -16.55
CA TYR A 56 -7.41 12.27 -16.24
C TYR A 56 -7.25 13.08 -14.95
N HIS A 57 -8.05 14.13 -14.79
CA HIS A 57 -7.87 15.03 -13.65
C HIS A 57 -8.15 14.33 -12.33
N ARG A 58 -9.19 13.50 -12.28
CA ARG A 58 -9.50 12.73 -11.07
C ARG A 58 -8.40 11.72 -10.76
N THR A 59 -7.89 11.07 -11.80
CA THR A 59 -6.76 10.13 -11.68
C THR A 59 -5.55 10.83 -11.08
N MET A 60 -5.18 12.00 -11.59
CA MET A 60 -4.02 12.74 -11.10
C MET A 60 -4.23 13.31 -9.70
N SER A 61 -5.45 13.71 -9.35
CA SER A 61 -5.76 14.12 -7.97
C SER A 61 -5.50 12.98 -6.99
N PHE A 62 -5.91 11.78 -7.36
CA PHE A 62 -5.64 10.59 -6.55
C PHE A 62 -4.13 10.33 -6.43
N VAL A 63 -3.40 10.39 -7.54
CA VAL A 63 -1.94 10.21 -7.55
C VAL A 63 -1.25 11.20 -6.60
N ASN A 64 -1.68 12.46 -6.64
CA ASN A 64 -1.13 13.49 -5.75
C ASN A 64 -1.41 13.18 -4.27
N ALA A 65 -2.60 12.69 -3.97
CA ALA A 65 -2.93 12.30 -2.59
C ALA A 65 -2.11 11.10 -2.11
N VAL A 66 -1.89 10.12 -2.99
CA VAL A 66 -1.00 8.99 -2.70
C VAL A 66 0.42 9.47 -2.46
N ALA A 67 0.91 10.39 -3.28
CA ALA A 67 2.25 10.97 -3.11
C ALA A 67 2.40 11.67 -1.76
N TRP A 68 1.38 12.38 -1.31
CA TRP A 68 1.40 13.02 0.00
C TRP A 68 1.50 12.01 1.14
N ILE A 69 0.75 10.92 1.07
CA ILE A 69 0.83 9.84 2.06
C ILE A 69 2.24 9.24 2.06
N ALA A 70 2.78 8.95 0.88
CA ALA A 70 4.12 8.37 0.74
C ALA A 70 5.19 9.28 1.34
N ASP A 71 5.10 10.59 1.08
CA ASP A 71 6.03 11.58 1.64
C ASP A 71 5.90 11.65 3.16
N SER A 72 4.66 11.72 3.66
CA SER A 72 4.39 11.84 5.09
C SER A 72 4.87 10.61 5.87
N GLU A 73 4.77 9.42 5.29
CA GLU A 73 5.14 8.16 5.94
C GLU A 73 6.60 7.75 5.65
N GLY A 74 7.25 8.40 4.70
CA GLY A 74 8.59 8.01 4.28
C GLY A 74 8.64 6.63 3.62
N HIS A 75 7.57 6.22 2.96
CA HIS A 75 7.46 4.90 2.32
C HIS A 75 6.63 5.02 1.05
N HIS A 76 7.27 4.87 -0.11
CA HIS A 76 6.62 5.12 -1.39
C HIS A 76 6.21 3.84 -2.11
N PRO A 77 5.12 3.88 -2.88
CA PRO A 77 4.75 2.79 -3.78
C PRO A 77 5.45 2.94 -5.13
N ASP A 78 5.33 1.91 -5.95
CA ASP A 78 5.50 2.05 -7.39
C ASP A 78 4.13 2.31 -8.01
N LEU A 79 4.05 3.30 -8.88
CA LEU A 79 2.79 3.68 -9.53
C LEU A 79 2.89 3.47 -11.03
N ASN A 80 1.84 2.88 -11.60
CA ASN A 80 1.65 2.84 -13.04
C ASN A 80 0.38 3.64 -13.33
N VAL A 81 0.51 4.78 -14.00
CA VAL A 81 -0.54 5.77 -14.15
C VAL A 81 -0.96 5.88 -15.61
N GLY A 82 -2.25 5.70 -15.87
CA GLY A 82 -2.85 5.95 -17.18
C GLY A 82 -3.91 7.05 -17.09
N TYR A 83 -4.66 7.21 -18.16
CA TYR A 83 -5.70 8.24 -18.24
C TYR A 83 -6.75 8.10 -17.14
N GLY A 84 -7.23 6.90 -16.90
CA GLY A 84 -8.27 6.62 -15.93
C GLY A 84 -7.93 5.51 -14.95
N LYS A 85 -6.67 5.11 -14.88
CA LYS A 85 -6.26 3.97 -14.03
C LYS A 85 -4.94 4.22 -13.36
N VAL A 86 -4.84 3.78 -12.10
CA VAL A 86 -3.60 3.81 -11.32
C VAL A 86 -3.41 2.45 -10.69
N ASN A 87 -2.30 1.78 -11.02
CA ASN A 87 -1.91 0.60 -10.29
C ASN A 87 -0.93 1.02 -9.20
N VAL A 88 -1.28 0.74 -7.95
CA VAL A 88 -0.45 1.05 -6.77
C VAL A 88 0.16 -0.25 -6.28
N LEU A 89 1.49 -0.31 -6.25
CA LEU A 89 2.21 -1.48 -5.77
C LEU A 89 3.10 -1.09 -4.60
N TYR A 90 2.95 -1.76 -3.48
CA TYR A 90 3.80 -1.59 -2.31
C TYR A 90 4.65 -2.82 -2.04
N MET A 91 5.93 -2.59 -1.77
CA MET A 91 6.83 -3.57 -1.18
C MET A 91 7.91 -2.81 -0.41
N THR A 92 8.59 -3.48 0.49
CA THR A 92 9.69 -2.89 1.24
C THR A 92 11.02 -3.40 0.68
N HIS A 93 11.62 -2.59 -0.21
CA HIS A 93 12.83 -2.98 -0.95
C HIS A 93 14.00 -3.36 -0.03
N ALA A 94 14.17 -2.63 1.07
CA ALA A 94 15.29 -2.85 1.98
C ALA A 94 15.35 -4.27 2.56
N ILE A 95 14.21 -4.95 2.63
CA ILE A 95 14.13 -6.33 3.16
C ILE A 95 13.70 -7.36 2.11
N GLY A 96 13.47 -6.91 0.87
CA GLY A 96 13.09 -7.80 -0.23
C GLY A 96 11.73 -8.47 -0.06
N GLY A 97 10.76 -7.80 0.54
CA GLY A 97 9.45 -8.35 0.77
C GLY A 97 8.51 -7.38 1.49
N LEU A 98 7.50 -7.90 2.15
CA LEU A 98 6.47 -7.11 2.82
C LEU A 98 6.84 -6.80 4.27
N SER A 99 6.48 -5.61 4.71
CA SER A 99 6.53 -5.17 6.10
C SER A 99 5.20 -4.52 6.48
N ASP A 100 5.01 -4.23 7.76
CA ASP A 100 3.83 -3.51 8.25
C ASP A 100 3.62 -2.19 7.51
N ASN A 101 4.70 -1.53 7.10
CA ASN A 101 4.64 -0.24 6.39
C ASN A 101 3.82 -0.31 5.12
N ASP A 102 3.92 -1.41 4.37
CA ASP A 102 3.18 -1.60 3.13
C ASP A 102 1.68 -1.59 3.39
N PHE A 103 1.25 -2.25 4.45
CA PHE A 103 -0.16 -2.33 4.84
C PHE A 103 -0.68 -1.04 5.46
N ILE A 104 0.15 -0.35 6.23
CA ILE A 104 -0.20 0.95 6.80
C ILE A 104 -0.50 1.95 5.68
N CYS A 105 0.38 2.05 4.70
CA CYS A 105 0.20 2.95 3.56
C CYS A 105 -1.00 2.54 2.71
N ALA A 106 -1.19 1.26 2.45
CA ALA A 106 -2.32 0.76 1.68
C ALA A 106 -3.65 1.13 2.35
N ALA A 107 -3.76 0.96 3.67
CA ALA A 107 -4.98 1.30 4.41
C ALA A 107 -5.26 2.81 4.34
N LYS A 108 -4.23 3.64 4.45
CA LYS A 108 -4.38 5.11 4.34
C LYS A 108 -4.82 5.54 2.95
N ILE A 109 -4.34 4.85 1.91
CA ILE A 109 -4.77 5.09 0.54
C ILE A 109 -6.24 4.69 0.35
N ASP A 110 -6.64 3.53 0.87
CA ASP A 110 -8.04 3.09 0.80
C ASP A 110 -8.98 4.13 1.39
N ARG A 111 -8.58 4.76 2.49
CA ARG A 111 -9.39 5.78 3.15
C ARG A 111 -9.64 7.01 2.28
N LEU A 112 -8.79 7.30 1.31
CA LEU A 112 -9.00 8.44 0.40
C LEU A 112 -10.32 8.35 -0.37
N LEU A 113 -10.83 7.13 -0.56
CA LEU A 113 -12.01 6.88 -1.38
C LEU A 113 -13.26 6.52 -0.55
N ASP A 114 -13.16 6.61 0.76
CA ASP A 114 -14.32 6.37 1.64
C ASP A 114 -15.35 7.49 1.57
#